data_11d3cc9f174a9e9719483967bb5b166a
#
_entry.id   11d3cc9f174a9e9719483967bb5b166a
#
_cell.length_a   1.000
_cell.length_b   1.000
_cell.length_c   1.000
_cell.angle_alpha   90.00
_cell.angle_beta   90.00
_cell.angle_gamma   90.00
#
_symmetry.space_group_name_H-M   'P 1'
#
loop_
_entity.id
_entity.type
_entity.pdbx_description
1 polymer ?
#
loop_
_entity_poly.entity_id
_entity_poly.type
_entity_poly.pdbx_seq_one_letter_code
_entity_poly.pdbx_strand_id
1 'polypeptide(L)'
;MKKIYKTLFIGFAAVTMTSCWNDLDISSIDPQSSPTYDDMQLLAKAYATLGLTGQQGPVGKGDISSDEGESGFYRTTFNLQVLPTDECNWAWQTDTDIPQITGIAWSSSSQRTQWCYQRLGFDIVLFNTYLRETASNTSQEYQYYRAEVRFLRALHYWYFLDLWHKAPFKDENDEAAALPVPKGGIDLYNWIDQELTAIEDELAPVGTFCTLQDFGRVDQGAAWLLHARLALNSSVYTDNQLNELSKAKDYATRLIDSDKYKLASNEKNGYSGYAQLFMADNDENMEAIQEIILPIRQDGIHTRCYSAANYLISSTRISGMPYAGTSNCWSCNYARPDLVEKFFPEDNIPMAKEDETAMNNYKKQHKIFSFKVENGDTLYLFKTTDETEEYVVDKNTPRTQSGTVLTGEYVTRDFTEPELIAYDEFMKVSTKDVLKAAKDDRALFYAGFGGGIRKIRTDKMNNFLDGISVVKFQNYRSDGGPTKDPEWPDMDIPLLRFAEAYLIRAEVNFKEGNTADALTDINVLRTRAHAEKLTDLSETELLDEWCREFYMEGRRRSDLNRFGRFVGGTYVWAWKGGVAKGQSVDNHFRFYPIPQDDINNNVNMSESQNPGY
;
A
#
# COMPACT_ATOMS: atom_id res chain seq x y z
N MET A 1 47.84 -63.02 32.02
CA MET A 1 47.74 -61.55 32.00
C MET A 1 47.20 -60.99 30.67
N LYS A 2 47.62 -61.44 29.47
CA LYS A 2 47.12 -60.89 28.16
C LYS A 2 45.60 -61.09 27.87
N LYS A 3 44.93 -62.06 28.49
CA LYS A 3 43.48 -62.30 28.29
C LYS A 3 42.58 -61.38 29.17
N ILE A 4 43.09 -60.96 30.31
CA ILE A 4 42.35 -60.09 31.25
C ILE A 4 42.29 -58.64 30.70
N TYR A 5 43.40 -58.18 30.08
CA TYR A 5 43.41 -56.84 29.47
C TYR A 5 42.51 -56.70 28.22
N LYS A 6 42.29 -57.76 27.45
CA LYS A 6 41.37 -57.73 26.32
C LYS A 6 39.91 -57.65 26.78
N THR A 7 39.54 -58.33 27.85
CA THR A 7 38.17 -58.32 28.37
C THR A 7 37.87 -56.99 29.10
N LEU A 8 38.88 -56.39 29.76
CA LEU A 8 38.71 -55.05 30.37
C LEU A 8 38.62 -53.95 29.28
N PHE A 9 39.34 -54.08 28.14
CA PHE A 9 39.30 -53.09 27.10
C PHE A 9 37.99 -53.12 26.29
N ILE A 10 37.40 -54.31 26.12
CA ILE A 10 36.08 -54.50 25.48
C ILE A 10 34.98 -54.02 26.42
N GLY A 11 35.07 -54.24 27.75
CA GLY A 11 34.16 -53.71 28.73
C GLY A 11 34.20 -52.17 28.84
N PHE A 12 35.38 -51.57 28.72
CA PHE A 12 35.51 -50.11 28.75
C PHE A 12 35.01 -49.46 27.44
N ALA A 13 35.23 -50.09 26.29
CA ALA A 13 34.68 -49.63 25.02
C ALA A 13 33.15 -49.75 24.90
N ALA A 14 32.56 -50.75 25.58
CA ALA A 14 31.11 -50.91 25.60
C ALA A 14 30.41 -49.90 26.57
N VAL A 15 31.07 -49.46 27.65
CA VAL A 15 30.56 -48.45 28.54
C VAL A 15 30.69 -47.02 27.99
N THR A 16 31.69 -46.75 27.09
CA THR A 16 31.84 -45.47 26.45
C THR A 16 30.89 -45.24 25.27
N MET A 17 30.28 -46.31 24.71
CA MET A 17 29.27 -46.16 23.62
C MET A 17 27.85 -45.96 24.12
N THR A 18 27.58 -46.15 25.42
CA THR A 18 26.24 -45.89 25.98
C THR A 18 26.06 -44.47 26.54
N SER A 19 27.12 -43.65 26.58
CA SER A 19 27.04 -42.29 27.08
C SER A 19 26.61 -41.25 26.04
N CYS A 20 26.58 -41.63 24.77
CA CYS A 20 26.17 -40.70 23.71
C CYS A 20 24.70 -40.82 23.26
N TRP A 21 23.95 -41.77 23.81
CA TRP A 21 22.57 -41.97 23.37
C TRP A 21 21.55 -41.16 24.19
N ASN A 22 21.88 -40.81 25.42
CA ASN A 22 21.02 -39.93 26.25
C ASN A 22 21.36 -38.44 26.12
N ASP A 23 22.46 -38.08 25.45
CA ASP A 23 22.84 -36.67 25.24
C ASP A 23 22.15 -36.02 24.01
N LEU A 24 21.34 -36.79 23.30
CA LEU A 24 20.54 -36.31 22.17
C LEU A 24 19.11 -35.92 22.55
N ASP A 25 18.68 -36.27 23.76
CA ASP A 25 17.40 -35.81 24.36
C ASP A 25 17.67 -34.58 25.27
N ILE A 26 18.24 -33.53 24.71
CA ILE A 26 18.37 -32.27 25.44
C ILE A 26 16.98 -31.61 25.45
N SER A 27 16.34 -31.62 26.60
CA SER A 27 15.23 -30.68 26.82
C SER A 27 15.78 -29.27 26.64
N SER A 28 15.10 -28.45 25.87
CA SER A 28 15.48 -27.05 25.63
C SER A 28 15.74 -26.36 26.97
N ILE A 29 16.94 -25.77 27.12
CA ILE A 29 17.36 -25.01 28.31
C ILE A 29 16.65 -23.64 28.33
N ASP A 30 16.11 -23.20 27.18
CA ASP A 30 15.33 -21.98 27.08
C ASP A 30 13.86 -22.27 27.46
N PRO A 31 13.38 -21.74 28.59
CA PRO A 31 11.99 -21.93 29.02
C PRO A 31 10.97 -21.31 28.05
N GLN A 32 11.43 -20.52 27.07
CA GLN A 32 10.57 -19.95 26.01
C GLN A 32 10.53 -20.81 24.75
N SER A 33 11.38 -21.83 24.61
CA SER A 33 11.32 -22.76 23.50
C SER A 33 10.42 -23.95 23.84
N SER A 34 9.27 -24.03 23.19
CA SER A 34 8.42 -25.22 23.23
C SER A 34 8.87 -26.21 22.15
N PRO A 35 9.14 -27.49 22.49
CA PRO A 35 9.43 -28.53 21.50
C PRO A 35 8.19 -28.96 20.70
N THR A 36 6.99 -28.48 21.06
CA THR A 36 5.72 -28.78 20.41
C THR A 36 5.08 -27.47 19.94
N TYR A 37 4.62 -27.46 18.70
CA TYR A 37 3.81 -26.36 18.19
C TYR A 37 2.43 -26.38 18.86
N ASP A 38 1.98 -25.19 19.30
CA ASP A 38 0.56 -24.98 19.60
C ASP A 38 -0.11 -24.53 18.30
N ASP A 39 -0.98 -25.35 17.77
CA ASP A 39 -1.62 -25.13 16.46
C ASP A 39 -2.40 -23.80 16.41
N MET A 40 -3.05 -23.43 17.53
CA MET A 40 -3.81 -22.18 17.60
C MET A 40 -2.91 -20.95 17.69
N GLN A 41 -1.78 -21.04 18.38
CA GLN A 41 -0.79 -19.97 18.39
C GLN A 41 -0.13 -19.79 17.01
N LEU A 42 0.10 -20.90 16.30
CA LEU A 42 0.64 -20.87 14.94
C LEU A 42 -0.36 -20.28 13.94
N LEU A 43 -1.65 -20.58 14.09
CA LEU A 43 -2.74 -19.94 13.32
C LEU A 43 -2.81 -18.44 13.62
N ALA A 44 -2.80 -18.05 14.89
CA ALA A 44 -2.78 -16.65 15.30
C ALA A 44 -1.58 -15.92 14.71
N LYS A 45 -0.40 -16.57 14.67
CA LYS A 45 0.79 -16.01 14.05
C LYS A 45 0.65 -15.86 12.54
N ALA A 46 -0.04 -16.76 11.85
CA ALA A 46 -0.30 -16.64 10.41
C ALA A 46 -1.09 -15.37 10.06
N TYR A 47 -2.01 -14.94 10.91
CA TYR A 47 -2.68 -13.65 10.77
C TYR A 47 -1.82 -12.47 11.25
N ALA A 48 -1.14 -12.64 12.39
CA ALA A 48 -0.35 -11.57 13.00
C ALA A 48 0.83 -11.12 12.13
N THR A 49 1.37 -11.99 11.26
CA THR A 49 2.46 -11.61 10.34
C THR A 49 2.05 -10.50 9.35
N LEU A 50 0.76 -10.32 9.08
CA LEU A 50 0.26 -9.21 8.27
C LEU A 50 0.45 -7.84 8.96
N GLY A 51 0.37 -7.81 10.29
CA GLY A 51 0.41 -6.58 11.10
C GLY A 51 1.69 -6.37 11.89
N LEU A 52 2.36 -7.44 12.30
CA LEU A 52 3.58 -7.38 13.12
C LEU A 52 4.85 -7.53 12.26
N THR A 53 5.92 -6.93 12.75
CA THR A 53 7.26 -7.08 12.19
C THR A 53 8.09 -7.96 13.11
N GLY A 54 8.72 -8.99 12.56
CA GLY A 54 9.60 -9.89 13.30
C GLY A 54 8.89 -10.90 14.21
N GLN A 55 9.71 -11.60 15.03
CA GLN A 55 9.30 -12.79 15.74
C GLN A 55 9.13 -12.58 17.25
N GLN A 56 9.44 -11.39 17.75
CA GLN A 56 9.53 -11.11 19.18
C GLN A 56 8.26 -10.48 19.79
N GLY A 57 7.18 -10.40 19.01
CA GLY A 57 5.92 -9.81 19.46
C GLY A 57 5.90 -8.28 19.43
N PRO A 58 5.04 -7.65 20.25
CA PRO A 58 4.84 -6.20 20.22
C PRO A 58 6.12 -5.42 20.50
N VAL A 59 6.40 -4.38 19.69
CA VAL A 59 7.63 -3.54 19.81
C VAL A 59 8.90 -4.40 19.80
N GLY A 60 8.86 -5.52 19.07
CA GLY A 60 9.99 -6.42 18.93
C GLY A 60 11.02 -5.86 17.96
N LYS A 61 12.18 -6.50 17.90
CA LYS A 61 13.21 -6.16 16.92
C LYS A 61 12.78 -6.64 15.52
N GLY A 62 13.20 -5.91 14.50
CA GLY A 62 13.11 -6.38 13.12
C GLY A 62 13.88 -7.70 12.92
N ASP A 63 13.43 -8.49 11.98
CA ASP A 63 14.01 -9.80 11.63
C ASP A 63 14.71 -9.78 10.26
N ILE A 64 14.14 -9.10 9.27
CA ILE A 64 14.68 -8.95 7.91
C ILE A 64 15.46 -7.64 7.80
N SER A 65 14.88 -6.52 8.21
CA SER A 65 15.58 -5.24 8.37
C SER A 65 16.02 -5.07 9.83
N SER A 66 17.09 -4.31 10.04
CA SER A 66 17.51 -3.92 11.39
C SER A 66 16.58 -2.90 12.04
N ASP A 67 15.79 -2.18 11.23
CA ASP A 67 14.75 -1.25 11.71
C ASP A 67 13.44 -2.02 11.93
N GLU A 68 12.86 -1.84 13.12
CA GLU A 68 11.57 -2.42 13.45
C GLU A 68 10.48 -1.72 12.62
N GLY A 69 9.81 -2.31 11.78
CA GLY A 69 8.74 -1.77 10.94
C GLY A 69 9.06 -1.72 9.46
N GLU A 70 10.31 -1.50 9.05
CA GLU A 70 10.63 -1.33 7.62
C GLU A 70 10.41 -2.59 6.78
N SER A 71 10.51 -3.78 7.37
CA SER A 71 10.34 -5.06 6.67
C SER A 71 9.04 -5.79 7.00
N GLY A 72 8.06 -5.12 7.60
CA GLY A 72 6.75 -5.70 7.82
C GLY A 72 5.93 -5.81 6.54
N PHE A 73 5.01 -6.78 6.48
CA PHE A 73 4.21 -7.08 5.29
C PHE A 73 3.50 -5.84 4.73
N TYR A 74 2.72 -5.13 5.56
CA TYR A 74 1.92 -4.03 5.05
C TYR A 74 2.77 -2.84 4.59
N ARG A 75 3.76 -2.40 5.39
CA ARG A 75 4.61 -1.26 5.01
C ARG A 75 5.41 -1.52 3.74
N THR A 76 5.94 -2.75 3.55
CA THR A 76 6.71 -3.08 2.36
C THR A 76 5.82 -3.14 1.12
N THR A 77 4.67 -3.81 1.19
CA THR A 77 3.73 -3.87 0.06
C THR A 77 3.15 -2.51 -0.28
N PHE A 78 2.77 -1.70 0.73
CA PHE A 78 2.34 -0.32 0.54
C PHE A 78 3.39 0.52 -0.18
N ASN A 79 4.65 0.47 0.26
CA ASN A 79 5.72 1.25 -0.34
C ASN A 79 5.89 0.94 -1.83
N LEU A 80 5.80 -0.33 -2.22
CA LEU A 80 5.94 -0.74 -3.61
C LEU A 80 4.69 -0.46 -4.46
N GLN A 81 3.51 -0.38 -3.85
CA GLN A 81 2.25 -0.14 -4.54
C GLN A 81 1.87 1.34 -4.63
N VAL A 82 2.35 2.19 -3.73
CA VAL A 82 1.89 3.58 -3.60
C VAL A 82 2.98 4.61 -3.92
N LEU A 83 4.19 4.45 -3.35
CA LEU A 83 5.23 5.48 -3.49
C LEU A 83 5.68 5.74 -4.94
N PRO A 84 5.72 4.76 -5.86
CA PRO A 84 6.08 5.01 -7.26
C PRO A 84 4.92 5.55 -8.12
N THR A 85 3.82 6.02 -7.51
CA THR A 85 2.59 6.40 -8.23
C THR A 85 2.25 7.89 -8.09
N ASP A 86 1.09 8.25 -8.60
CA ASP A 86 0.49 9.60 -8.53
C ASP A 86 -0.17 9.92 -7.17
N GLU A 87 -0.13 9.01 -6.19
CA GLU A 87 -0.84 9.21 -4.92
C GLU A 87 -0.04 9.98 -3.87
N CYS A 88 1.18 9.56 -3.55
CA CYS A 88 1.92 10.20 -2.48
C CYS A 88 3.41 10.35 -2.74
N ASN A 89 4.03 11.18 -1.93
CA ASN A 89 5.45 11.42 -1.88
C ASN A 89 6.01 11.10 -0.50
N TRP A 90 7.30 10.77 -0.43
CA TRP A 90 8.04 10.53 0.80
C TRP A 90 9.15 11.56 0.96
N ALA A 91 9.04 12.44 1.98
CA ALA A 91 9.96 13.56 2.14
C ALA A 91 11.37 13.18 2.62
N TRP A 92 11.53 12.07 3.34
CA TRP A 92 12.85 11.58 3.74
C TRP A 92 13.56 10.91 2.55
N GLN A 93 14.04 11.73 1.63
CA GLN A 93 14.74 11.29 0.43
C GLN A 93 16.13 10.70 0.72
N THR A 94 16.60 10.74 1.98
CA THR A 94 17.83 10.10 2.44
C THR A 94 17.62 8.67 2.94
N ASP A 95 16.36 8.25 3.10
CA ASP A 95 16.06 6.87 3.50
C ASP A 95 16.42 5.91 2.38
N THR A 96 16.81 4.70 2.78
CA THR A 96 17.26 3.65 1.87
C THR A 96 16.27 3.44 0.73
N ASP A 97 16.75 3.58 -0.51
CA ASP A 97 16.06 3.38 -1.79
C ASP A 97 14.81 4.26 -2.02
N ILE A 98 14.50 5.22 -1.16
CA ILE A 98 13.32 6.09 -1.37
C ILE A 98 13.42 6.87 -2.68
N PRO A 99 14.55 7.51 -3.05
CA PRO A 99 14.65 8.17 -4.35
C PRO A 99 14.42 7.21 -5.53
N GLN A 100 14.91 5.98 -5.42
CA GLN A 100 14.75 4.96 -6.45
C GLN A 100 13.29 4.49 -6.57
N ILE A 101 12.60 4.29 -5.45
CA ILE A 101 11.19 3.88 -5.46
C ILE A 101 10.29 5.01 -5.96
N THR A 102 10.42 6.20 -5.39
CA THR A 102 9.58 7.37 -5.76
C THR A 102 9.87 7.88 -7.18
N GLY A 103 11.09 7.67 -7.67
CA GLY A 103 11.55 8.08 -9.00
C GLY A 103 11.48 6.97 -10.06
N ILE A 104 11.01 5.76 -9.72
CA ILE A 104 10.94 4.61 -10.64
C ILE A 104 12.33 4.32 -11.26
N ALA A 105 13.31 4.09 -10.41
CA ALA A 105 14.72 3.88 -10.78
C ALA A 105 15.39 2.77 -9.95
N TRP A 106 14.62 1.80 -9.50
CA TRP A 106 15.10 0.65 -8.72
C TRP A 106 15.94 -0.32 -9.55
N SER A 107 16.70 -1.15 -8.86
CA SER A 107 17.52 -2.21 -9.44
C SER A 107 17.37 -3.51 -8.63
N SER A 108 17.99 -4.61 -9.11
CA SER A 108 18.00 -5.90 -8.41
C SER A 108 18.71 -5.87 -7.04
N SER A 109 19.46 -4.82 -6.73
CA SER A 109 20.09 -4.60 -5.42
C SER A 109 19.34 -3.65 -4.50
N SER A 110 18.13 -3.19 -4.89
CA SER A 110 17.31 -2.31 -4.06
C SER A 110 16.78 -3.03 -2.83
N GLN A 111 17.17 -2.56 -1.64
CA GLN A 111 16.86 -3.23 -0.37
C GLN A 111 15.35 -3.22 -0.05
N ARG A 112 14.61 -2.15 -0.36
CA ARG A 112 13.16 -2.10 -0.09
C ARG A 112 12.38 -3.12 -0.91
N THR A 113 12.76 -3.38 -2.15
CA THR A 113 12.18 -4.46 -2.94
C THR A 113 12.55 -5.82 -2.36
N GLN A 114 13.81 -5.97 -1.93
CA GLN A 114 14.30 -7.19 -1.30
C GLN A 114 13.58 -7.48 0.02
N TRP A 115 13.37 -6.50 0.89
CA TRP A 115 12.65 -6.70 2.16
C TRP A 115 11.21 -7.18 1.94
N CYS A 116 10.50 -6.62 0.96
CA CYS A 116 9.16 -7.09 0.63
C CYS A 116 9.18 -8.53 0.12
N TYR A 117 10.09 -8.84 -0.81
CA TYR A 117 10.27 -10.18 -1.36
C TYR A 117 10.56 -11.22 -0.27
N GLN A 118 11.49 -10.89 0.64
CA GLN A 118 11.86 -11.75 1.75
C GLN A 118 10.72 -11.92 2.75
N ARG A 119 9.95 -10.85 3.04
CA ARG A 119 8.79 -10.92 3.93
C ARG A 119 7.73 -11.86 3.37
N LEU A 120 7.37 -11.72 2.12
CA LEU A 120 6.40 -12.60 1.48
C LEU A 120 6.87 -14.08 1.49
N GLY A 121 8.14 -14.32 1.21
CA GLY A 121 8.73 -15.65 1.25
C GLY A 121 8.74 -16.25 2.64
N PHE A 122 9.09 -15.47 3.66
CA PHE A 122 9.06 -15.89 5.07
C PHE A 122 7.65 -16.28 5.52
N ASP A 123 6.67 -15.45 5.18
CA ASP A 123 5.27 -15.69 5.56
C ASP A 123 4.73 -16.97 4.90
N ILE A 124 5.09 -17.24 3.63
CA ILE A 124 4.75 -18.49 2.94
C ILE A 124 5.35 -19.70 3.64
N VAL A 125 6.59 -19.62 4.13
CA VAL A 125 7.20 -20.72 4.91
C VAL A 125 6.41 -20.97 6.20
N LEU A 126 5.97 -19.93 6.89
CA LEU A 126 5.11 -20.02 8.07
C LEU A 126 3.79 -20.72 7.74
N PHE A 127 3.12 -20.32 6.65
CA PHE A 127 1.86 -20.94 6.20
C PHE A 127 2.04 -22.42 5.85
N ASN A 128 3.08 -22.75 5.10
CA ASN A 128 3.40 -24.15 4.75
C ASN A 128 3.72 -24.99 6.00
N THR A 129 4.34 -24.38 7.02
CA THR A 129 4.60 -25.07 8.30
C THR A 129 3.29 -25.40 9.00
N TYR A 130 2.37 -24.41 9.13
CA TYR A 130 1.06 -24.67 9.71
C TYR A 130 0.30 -25.80 8.99
N LEU A 131 0.29 -25.76 7.67
CA LEU A 131 -0.41 -26.76 6.86
C LEU A 131 0.17 -28.17 7.02
N ARG A 132 1.49 -28.31 7.18
CA ARG A 132 2.15 -29.60 7.46
C ARG A 132 1.84 -30.11 8.86
N GLU A 133 2.00 -29.28 9.88
CA GLU A 133 1.78 -29.65 11.29
C GLU A 133 0.33 -30.07 11.56
N THR A 134 -0.64 -29.43 10.89
CA THR A 134 -2.07 -29.72 11.05
C THR A 134 -2.64 -30.73 10.07
N ALA A 135 -1.82 -31.34 9.20
CA ALA A 135 -2.28 -32.22 8.11
C ALA A 135 -3.12 -33.42 8.59
N SER A 136 -2.84 -33.94 9.78
CA SER A 136 -3.55 -35.12 10.35
C SER A 136 -4.89 -34.77 11.02
N ASN A 137 -5.17 -33.48 11.26
CA ASN A 137 -6.42 -33.05 11.89
C ASN A 137 -7.51 -32.83 10.84
N THR A 138 -8.53 -33.66 10.84
CA THR A 138 -9.62 -33.67 9.86
C THR A 138 -10.95 -33.11 10.41
N SER A 139 -10.95 -32.51 11.59
CA SER A 139 -12.17 -31.88 12.11
C SER A 139 -12.63 -30.70 11.25
N GLN A 140 -13.93 -30.40 11.25
CA GLN A 140 -14.50 -29.29 10.47
C GLN A 140 -13.86 -27.94 10.82
N GLU A 141 -13.52 -27.73 12.08
CA GLU A 141 -12.87 -26.51 12.54
C GLU A 141 -11.47 -26.34 11.92
N TYR A 142 -10.67 -27.41 11.89
CA TYR A 142 -9.36 -27.39 11.25
C TYR A 142 -9.45 -27.34 9.72
N GLN A 143 -10.52 -27.80 9.09
CA GLN A 143 -10.75 -27.56 7.67
C GLN A 143 -10.85 -26.06 7.40
N TYR A 144 -11.63 -25.30 8.19
CA TYR A 144 -11.70 -23.85 8.08
C TYR A 144 -10.34 -23.21 8.29
N TYR A 145 -9.65 -23.52 9.38
CA TYR A 145 -8.34 -22.93 9.69
C TYR A 145 -7.30 -23.20 8.60
N ARG A 146 -7.28 -24.41 8.05
CA ARG A 146 -6.38 -24.76 6.96
C ARG A 146 -6.74 -24.01 5.67
N ALA A 147 -8.01 -23.89 5.34
CA ALA A 147 -8.48 -23.12 4.20
C ALA A 147 -8.14 -21.63 4.32
N GLU A 148 -8.27 -21.05 5.51
CA GLU A 148 -7.86 -19.69 5.81
C GLU A 148 -6.35 -19.48 5.57
N VAL A 149 -5.50 -20.39 6.06
CA VAL A 149 -4.05 -20.29 5.86
C VAL A 149 -3.66 -20.51 4.39
N ARG A 150 -4.35 -21.40 3.67
CA ARG A 150 -4.20 -21.56 2.21
C ARG A 150 -4.59 -20.29 1.46
N PHE A 151 -5.65 -19.61 1.89
CA PHE A 151 -6.02 -18.29 1.36
C PHE A 151 -4.91 -17.26 1.59
N LEU A 152 -4.38 -17.14 2.81
CA LEU A 152 -3.29 -16.21 3.13
C LEU A 152 -2.06 -16.47 2.27
N ARG A 153 -1.72 -17.75 2.03
CA ARG A 153 -0.65 -18.14 1.11
C ARG A 153 -0.94 -17.76 -0.34
N ALA A 154 -2.16 -17.98 -0.82
CA ALA A 154 -2.59 -17.58 -2.16
C ALA A 154 -2.52 -16.04 -2.33
N LEU A 155 -2.90 -15.28 -1.32
CA LEU A 155 -2.77 -13.82 -1.27
C LEU A 155 -1.29 -13.38 -1.38
N HIS A 156 -0.37 -14.05 -0.69
CA HIS A 156 1.07 -13.73 -0.77
C HIS A 156 1.64 -14.08 -2.14
N TYR A 157 1.23 -15.18 -2.76
CA TYR A 157 1.59 -15.50 -4.14
C TYR A 157 0.96 -14.54 -5.15
N TRP A 158 -0.24 -14.01 -4.87
CA TRP A 158 -0.80 -12.93 -5.67
C TRP A 158 0.08 -11.67 -5.62
N TYR A 159 0.59 -11.26 -4.43
CA TYR A 159 1.55 -10.15 -4.33
C TYR A 159 2.84 -10.42 -5.11
N PHE A 160 3.36 -11.64 -5.08
CA PHE A 160 4.50 -12.00 -5.93
C PHE A 160 4.18 -11.86 -7.41
N LEU A 161 3.03 -12.32 -7.84
CA LEU A 161 2.60 -12.21 -9.24
C LEU A 161 2.43 -10.75 -9.67
N ASP A 162 1.81 -9.92 -8.84
CA ASP A 162 1.56 -8.51 -9.14
C ASP A 162 2.84 -7.67 -9.15
N LEU A 163 3.75 -7.90 -8.20
CA LEU A 163 4.94 -7.07 -8.04
C LEU A 163 6.12 -7.56 -8.90
N TRP A 164 6.37 -8.87 -8.97
CA TRP A 164 7.52 -9.45 -9.67
C TRP A 164 7.16 -10.32 -10.87
N HIS A 165 5.87 -10.55 -11.14
CA HIS A 165 5.42 -11.48 -12.19
C HIS A 165 5.88 -12.92 -11.97
N LYS A 166 6.57 -13.21 -10.87
CA LYS A 166 7.24 -14.47 -10.58
C LYS A 166 7.49 -14.62 -9.08
N ALA A 167 7.40 -15.84 -8.57
CA ALA A 167 7.68 -16.19 -7.19
C ALA A 167 8.75 -17.28 -7.07
N PRO A 168 9.52 -17.31 -5.97
CA PRO A 168 10.22 -18.50 -5.50
C PRO A 168 9.17 -19.45 -4.90
N PHE A 169 8.64 -20.32 -5.74
CA PHE A 169 7.47 -21.12 -5.40
C PHE A 169 7.81 -22.35 -4.55
N LYS A 170 7.01 -22.57 -3.51
CA LYS A 170 7.04 -23.74 -2.65
C LYS A 170 5.70 -23.90 -1.92
N ASP A 171 5.20 -25.15 -1.80
CA ASP A 171 4.01 -25.45 -1.01
C ASP A 171 4.30 -26.45 0.14
N GLU A 172 3.28 -26.85 0.88
CA GLU A 172 3.41 -27.77 2.02
C GLU A 172 3.83 -29.18 1.66
N ASN A 173 3.70 -29.57 0.39
CA ASN A 173 4.06 -30.89 -0.10
C ASN A 173 5.53 -30.99 -0.51
N ASP A 174 6.20 -29.85 -0.71
CA ASP A 174 7.61 -29.82 -1.04
C ASP A 174 8.46 -30.19 0.18
N GLU A 175 9.60 -30.84 -0.06
CA GLU A 175 10.57 -31.14 1.00
C GLU A 175 11.01 -29.84 1.69
N ALA A 176 10.98 -29.80 3.03
CA ALA A 176 11.24 -28.58 3.79
C ALA A 176 12.61 -27.95 3.47
N ALA A 177 13.64 -28.77 3.23
CA ALA A 177 15.00 -28.31 2.90
C ALA A 177 15.21 -27.98 1.42
N ALA A 178 14.28 -28.32 0.52
CA ALA A 178 14.42 -28.04 -0.90
C ALA A 178 14.40 -26.54 -1.17
N LEU A 179 15.24 -26.06 -2.09
CA LEU A 179 15.19 -24.68 -2.55
C LEU A 179 13.93 -24.42 -3.38
N PRO A 180 13.27 -23.27 -3.24
CA PRO A 180 12.13 -22.89 -4.08
C PRO A 180 12.47 -22.92 -5.57
N VAL A 181 11.47 -23.15 -6.39
CA VAL A 181 11.60 -23.10 -7.85
C VAL A 181 10.87 -21.90 -8.42
N PRO A 182 11.33 -21.31 -9.54
CA PRO A 182 10.62 -20.21 -10.16
C PRO A 182 9.26 -20.66 -10.70
N LYS A 183 8.20 -19.94 -10.35
CA LYS A 183 6.88 -20.07 -10.97
C LYS A 183 6.37 -18.65 -11.25
N GLY A 184 5.97 -18.34 -12.48
CA GLY A 184 5.55 -16.99 -12.84
C GLY A 184 4.56 -16.96 -14.00
N GLY A 185 4.10 -15.77 -14.36
CA GLY A 185 3.18 -15.58 -15.44
C GLY A 185 1.92 -16.44 -15.29
N ILE A 186 1.54 -17.09 -16.38
CA ILE A 186 0.34 -17.93 -16.45
C ILE A 186 0.39 -19.13 -15.49
N ASP A 187 1.56 -19.70 -15.22
CA ASP A 187 1.68 -20.86 -14.33
C ASP A 187 1.38 -20.49 -12.87
N LEU A 188 1.87 -19.32 -12.42
CA LEU A 188 1.56 -18.82 -11.08
C LEU A 188 0.11 -18.35 -10.99
N TYR A 189 -0.39 -17.68 -12.02
CA TYR A 189 -1.80 -17.31 -12.13
C TYR A 189 -2.72 -18.53 -11.97
N ASN A 190 -2.48 -19.58 -12.76
CA ASN A 190 -3.29 -20.80 -12.72
C ASN A 190 -3.21 -21.51 -11.37
N TRP A 191 -2.04 -21.51 -10.73
CA TRP A 191 -1.90 -22.12 -9.40
C TRP A 191 -2.73 -21.35 -8.35
N ILE A 192 -2.65 -20.01 -8.34
CA ILE A 192 -3.44 -19.18 -7.41
C ILE A 192 -4.95 -19.40 -7.64
N ASP A 193 -5.37 -19.41 -8.90
CA ASP A 193 -6.76 -19.62 -9.29
C ASP A 193 -7.29 -21.00 -8.85
N GLN A 194 -6.50 -22.06 -9.06
CA GLN A 194 -6.84 -23.41 -8.63
C GLN A 194 -6.86 -23.54 -7.11
N GLU A 195 -5.93 -22.92 -6.41
CA GLU A 195 -5.87 -22.93 -4.95
C GLU A 195 -7.10 -22.25 -4.34
N LEU A 196 -7.46 -21.07 -4.83
CA LEU A 196 -8.66 -20.35 -4.40
C LEU A 196 -9.93 -21.16 -4.71
N THR A 197 -10.01 -21.79 -5.88
CA THR A 197 -11.14 -22.67 -6.25
C THR A 197 -11.25 -23.86 -5.31
N ALA A 198 -10.12 -24.48 -4.97
CA ALA A 198 -10.11 -25.67 -4.12
C ALA A 198 -10.55 -25.38 -2.68
N ILE A 199 -10.25 -24.19 -2.15
CA ILE A 199 -10.62 -23.83 -0.78
C ILE A 199 -12.01 -23.18 -0.67
N GLU A 200 -12.67 -22.84 -1.77
CA GLU A 200 -13.94 -22.09 -1.73
C GLU A 200 -14.99 -22.81 -0.87
N ASP A 201 -15.16 -24.13 -1.04
CA ASP A 201 -16.09 -24.93 -0.26
C ASP A 201 -15.54 -25.39 1.11
N GLU A 202 -14.24 -25.21 1.34
CA GLU A 202 -13.58 -25.52 2.61
C GLU A 202 -13.58 -24.31 3.58
N LEU A 203 -13.82 -23.10 3.09
CA LEU A 203 -13.93 -21.88 3.90
C LEU A 203 -15.30 -21.79 4.59
N ALA A 204 -15.35 -21.03 5.67
CA ALA A 204 -16.61 -20.65 6.29
C ALA A 204 -17.51 -19.90 5.28
N PRO A 205 -18.84 -20.10 5.33
CA PRO A 205 -19.76 -19.43 4.41
C PRO A 205 -19.60 -17.90 4.40
N VAL A 206 -19.87 -17.28 3.25
CA VAL A 206 -19.77 -15.84 3.06
C VAL A 206 -20.51 -15.05 4.15
N GLY A 207 -19.85 -14.05 4.73
CA GLY A 207 -20.38 -13.19 5.79
C GLY A 207 -20.38 -13.82 7.19
N THR A 208 -19.80 -15.02 7.37
CA THR A 208 -19.71 -15.67 8.69
C THR A 208 -18.99 -14.80 9.70
N PHE A 209 -17.94 -14.10 9.29
CA PHE A 209 -17.11 -13.30 10.17
C PHE A 209 -17.44 -11.79 10.11
N CYS A 210 -18.53 -11.42 9.46
CA CYS A 210 -19.08 -10.05 9.49
C CYS A 210 -19.86 -9.78 10.79
N THR A 211 -19.21 -10.01 11.93
CA THR A 211 -19.80 -9.88 13.29
C THR A 211 -18.80 -9.26 14.26
N LEU A 212 -19.30 -8.70 15.36
CA LEU A 212 -18.44 -8.12 16.41
C LEU A 212 -17.53 -9.15 17.12
N GLN A 213 -17.92 -10.43 17.16
CA GLN A 213 -17.17 -11.47 17.88
C GLN A 213 -16.07 -12.09 17.05
N ASP A 214 -16.33 -12.30 15.75
CA ASP A 214 -15.48 -13.14 14.90
C ASP A 214 -14.80 -12.34 13.78
N PHE A 215 -14.89 -11.01 13.82
CA PHE A 215 -14.32 -10.12 12.81
C PHE A 215 -12.81 -10.32 12.63
N GLY A 216 -12.38 -10.36 11.38
CA GLY A 216 -10.97 -10.41 11.03
C GLY A 216 -10.46 -11.75 10.52
N ARG A 217 -11.33 -12.74 10.33
CA ARG A 217 -11.01 -14.04 9.74
C ARG A 217 -11.43 -14.11 8.27
N VAL A 218 -10.81 -15.03 7.51
CA VAL A 218 -11.11 -15.27 6.10
C VAL A 218 -12.35 -16.14 5.95
N ASP A 219 -13.31 -15.69 5.14
CA ASP A 219 -14.45 -16.49 4.70
C ASP A 219 -14.52 -16.56 3.16
N GLN A 220 -15.57 -17.19 2.61
CA GLN A 220 -15.79 -17.26 1.17
C GLN A 220 -15.79 -15.91 0.47
N GLY A 221 -16.25 -14.84 1.14
CA GLY A 221 -16.28 -13.49 0.57
C GLY A 221 -14.87 -12.95 0.26
N ALA A 222 -13.91 -13.25 1.12
CA ALA A 222 -12.52 -12.90 0.87
C ALA A 222 -11.94 -13.67 -0.34
N ALA A 223 -12.24 -14.96 -0.46
CA ALA A 223 -11.82 -15.78 -1.59
C ALA A 223 -12.43 -15.27 -2.91
N TRP A 224 -13.72 -14.96 -2.93
CA TRP A 224 -14.39 -14.43 -4.11
C TRP A 224 -13.82 -13.08 -4.55
N LEU A 225 -13.52 -12.20 -3.60
CA LEU A 225 -12.93 -10.90 -3.94
C LEU A 225 -11.50 -11.05 -4.48
N LEU A 226 -10.69 -11.94 -3.91
CA LEU A 226 -9.34 -12.20 -4.44
C LEU A 226 -9.39 -12.87 -5.83
N HIS A 227 -10.34 -13.78 -6.08
CA HIS A 227 -10.59 -14.31 -7.41
C HIS A 227 -10.96 -13.21 -8.42
N ALA A 228 -11.88 -12.33 -8.03
CA ALA A 228 -12.29 -11.21 -8.89
C ALA A 228 -11.09 -10.29 -9.21
N ARG A 229 -10.26 -9.97 -8.22
CA ARG A 229 -9.04 -9.17 -8.38
C ARG A 229 -8.01 -9.85 -9.27
N LEU A 230 -7.78 -11.16 -9.08
CA LEU A 230 -6.87 -11.96 -9.90
C LEU A 230 -7.34 -11.98 -11.35
N ALA A 231 -8.60 -12.30 -11.59
CA ALA A 231 -9.20 -12.39 -12.93
C ALA A 231 -9.24 -11.04 -13.66
N LEU A 232 -9.52 -9.93 -12.96
CA LEU A 232 -9.51 -8.58 -13.53
C LEU A 232 -8.14 -8.21 -14.11
N ASN A 233 -7.07 -8.67 -13.48
CA ASN A 233 -5.70 -8.41 -13.89
C ASN A 233 -5.08 -9.53 -14.75
N SER A 234 -5.86 -10.52 -15.18
CA SER A 234 -5.37 -11.72 -15.89
C SER A 234 -4.48 -11.39 -17.08
N SER A 235 -4.86 -10.41 -17.92
CA SER A 235 -4.07 -10.00 -19.08
C SER A 235 -2.69 -9.43 -18.70
N VAL A 236 -2.60 -8.71 -17.58
CA VAL A 236 -1.33 -8.19 -17.05
C VAL A 236 -0.44 -9.33 -16.58
N TYR A 237 -1.02 -10.25 -15.82
CA TYR A 237 -0.28 -11.33 -15.14
C TYR A 237 0.15 -12.46 -16.09
N THR A 238 -0.50 -12.58 -17.25
CA THR A 238 -0.26 -13.66 -18.20
C THR A 238 0.24 -13.16 -19.57
N ASP A 239 0.75 -11.93 -19.63
CA ASP A 239 1.22 -11.31 -20.88
C ASP A 239 0.21 -11.43 -22.02
N ASN A 240 -1.08 -11.16 -21.70
CA ASN A 240 -2.26 -11.24 -22.60
C ASN A 240 -2.59 -12.67 -23.10
N GLN A 241 -2.07 -13.73 -22.47
CA GLN A 241 -2.48 -15.09 -22.80
C GLN A 241 -3.89 -15.43 -22.30
N LEU A 242 -4.32 -14.78 -21.20
CA LEU A 242 -5.67 -14.89 -20.65
C LEU A 242 -6.34 -13.51 -20.60
N ASN A 243 -7.67 -13.53 -20.68
CA ASN A 243 -8.53 -12.38 -20.46
C ASN A 243 -9.80 -12.83 -19.73
N GLU A 244 -9.74 -12.90 -18.39
CA GLU A 244 -10.76 -13.50 -17.54
C GLU A 244 -11.76 -12.46 -16.99
N LEU A 245 -12.11 -11.43 -17.79
CA LEU A 245 -13.00 -10.35 -17.35
C LEU A 245 -14.39 -10.88 -16.95
N SER A 246 -14.94 -11.88 -17.68
CA SER A 246 -16.22 -12.50 -17.31
C SER A 246 -16.15 -13.13 -15.91
N LYS A 247 -15.06 -13.85 -15.61
CA LYS A 247 -14.83 -14.46 -14.30
C LYS A 247 -14.72 -13.41 -13.19
N ALA A 248 -14.03 -12.29 -13.46
CA ALA A 248 -13.94 -11.16 -12.53
C ALA A 248 -15.33 -10.60 -12.20
N LYS A 249 -16.16 -10.39 -13.22
CA LYS A 249 -17.54 -9.92 -13.09
C LYS A 249 -18.40 -10.90 -12.31
N ASP A 250 -18.29 -12.20 -12.59
CA ASP A 250 -19.07 -13.25 -11.94
C ASP A 250 -18.80 -13.30 -10.44
N TYR A 251 -17.53 -13.30 -10.01
CA TYR A 251 -17.18 -13.29 -8.59
C TYR A 251 -17.57 -11.98 -7.89
N ALA A 252 -17.37 -10.83 -8.54
CA ALA A 252 -17.80 -9.55 -7.99
C ALA A 252 -19.33 -9.48 -7.84
N THR A 253 -20.08 -9.98 -8.82
CA THR A 253 -21.56 -10.07 -8.78
C THR A 253 -22.00 -11.03 -7.69
N ARG A 254 -21.40 -12.22 -7.57
CA ARG A 254 -21.68 -13.18 -6.51
C ARG A 254 -21.52 -12.57 -5.11
N LEU A 255 -20.47 -11.78 -4.91
CA LEU A 255 -20.23 -11.09 -3.65
C LEU A 255 -21.30 -10.02 -3.36
N ILE A 256 -21.65 -9.20 -4.36
CA ILE A 256 -22.68 -8.16 -4.23
C ILE A 256 -24.06 -8.79 -3.97
N ASP A 257 -24.42 -9.84 -4.71
CA ASP A 257 -25.72 -10.48 -4.63
C ASP A 257 -25.88 -11.37 -3.39
N SER A 258 -24.78 -11.65 -2.66
CA SER A 258 -24.82 -12.39 -1.40
C SER A 258 -25.63 -11.67 -0.31
N ASP A 259 -25.73 -10.35 -0.38
CA ASP A 259 -26.36 -9.45 0.63
C ASP A 259 -25.78 -9.64 2.06
N LYS A 260 -24.53 -10.11 2.14
CA LYS A 260 -23.83 -10.34 3.41
C LYS A 260 -22.95 -9.18 3.81
N TYR A 261 -22.43 -8.45 2.84
CA TYR A 261 -21.63 -7.25 3.04
C TYR A 261 -22.41 -6.03 2.56
N LYS A 262 -22.13 -4.87 3.14
CA LYS A 262 -22.81 -3.60 2.82
C LYS A 262 -21.81 -2.47 2.84
N LEU A 263 -22.04 -1.45 2.01
CA LEU A 263 -21.24 -0.23 2.06
C LEU A 263 -21.54 0.56 3.33
N ALA A 264 -20.52 1.02 4.00
CA ALA A 264 -20.62 1.93 5.13
C ALA A 264 -21.18 3.29 4.66
N SER A 265 -22.40 3.63 5.06
CA SER A 265 -23.12 4.80 4.54
C SER A 265 -23.73 5.70 5.61
N ASN A 266 -23.86 5.21 6.84
CA ASN A 266 -24.49 5.97 7.92
C ASN A 266 -23.48 6.88 8.62
N GLU A 267 -23.82 8.14 8.77
CA GLU A 267 -23.03 9.09 9.54
C GLU A 267 -23.14 8.82 11.05
N LYS A 268 -22.03 8.99 11.77
CA LYS A 268 -21.96 8.90 13.23
C LYS A 268 -21.05 9.99 13.79
N ASN A 269 -21.57 10.83 14.67
CA ASN A 269 -20.83 11.92 15.33
C ASN A 269 -20.07 12.85 14.37
N GLY A 270 -20.62 13.10 13.18
CA GLY A 270 -20.00 13.95 12.15
C GLY A 270 -18.97 13.24 11.27
N TYR A 271 -18.78 11.92 11.44
CA TYR A 271 -17.97 11.09 10.55
C TYR A 271 -18.86 10.38 9.54
N SER A 272 -18.56 10.53 8.26
CA SER A 272 -19.24 9.78 7.21
C SER A 272 -19.03 8.27 7.35
N GLY A 273 -19.88 7.44 6.74
CA GLY A 273 -19.67 5.99 6.70
C GLY A 273 -18.30 5.62 6.15
N TYR A 274 -17.85 6.32 5.09
CA TYR A 274 -16.52 6.12 4.54
C TYR A 274 -15.38 6.38 5.54
N ALA A 275 -15.45 7.49 6.27
CA ALA A 275 -14.42 7.84 7.26
C ALA A 275 -14.35 6.80 8.39
N GLN A 276 -15.48 6.24 8.81
CA GLN A 276 -15.54 5.24 9.88
C GLN A 276 -14.80 3.95 9.56
N LEU A 277 -14.57 3.63 8.28
CA LEU A 277 -13.76 2.47 7.85
C LEU A 277 -12.29 2.55 8.33
N PHE A 278 -11.80 3.75 8.61
CA PHE A 278 -10.38 4.04 8.87
C PHE A 278 -10.19 4.68 10.25
N MET A 279 -11.08 4.40 11.19
CA MET A 279 -11.04 4.91 12.56
C MET A 279 -10.73 3.80 13.58
N ALA A 280 -10.34 4.20 14.78
CA ALA A 280 -9.83 3.31 15.83
C ALA A 280 -10.81 2.24 16.33
N ASP A 281 -12.10 2.42 16.09
CA ASP A 281 -13.16 1.49 16.49
C ASP A 281 -13.78 0.76 15.28
N ASN A 282 -13.08 0.64 14.17
CA ASN A 282 -13.63 0.02 12.97
C ASN A 282 -13.88 -1.50 13.13
N ASP A 283 -13.27 -2.12 14.14
CA ASP A 283 -13.54 -3.51 14.55
C ASP A 283 -14.66 -3.66 15.59
N GLU A 284 -15.13 -2.56 16.18
CA GLU A 284 -16.22 -2.48 17.15
C GLU A 284 -17.46 -1.78 16.59
N ASN A 285 -17.39 -1.29 15.35
CA ASN A 285 -18.43 -0.54 14.67
C ASN A 285 -19.02 -1.34 13.52
N MET A 286 -20.29 -1.78 13.66
CA MET A 286 -20.97 -2.58 12.63
C MET A 286 -21.05 -1.87 11.28
N GLU A 287 -21.05 -0.54 11.24
CA GLU A 287 -21.01 0.22 9.99
C GLU A 287 -19.72 -0.06 9.20
N ALA A 288 -18.58 -0.17 9.88
CA ALA A 288 -17.31 -0.51 9.26
C ALA A 288 -17.18 -2.03 9.01
N ILE A 289 -17.51 -2.86 9.99
CA ILE A 289 -17.42 -4.33 9.92
C ILE A 289 -18.17 -4.87 8.70
N GLN A 290 -19.35 -4.33 8.39
CA GLN A 290 -20.15 -4.83 7.27
C GLN A 290 -19.55 -4.53 5.88
N GLU A 291 -18.58 -3.60 5.76
CA GLU A 291 -17.88 -3.34 4.50
C GLU A 291 -16.50 -3.99 4.44
N ILE A 292 -15.82 -4.14 5.58
CA ILE A 292 -14.47 -4.71 5.64
C ILE A 292 -14.55 -6.23 5.60
N ILE A 293 -14.05 -6.83 4.51
CA ILE A 293 -14.07 -8.28 4.30
C ILE A 293 -12.90 -8.96 5.00
N LEU A 294 -11.70 -8.39 4.87
CA LEU A 294 -10.50 -8.86 5.56
C LEU A 294 -9.69 -7.67 6.05
N PRO A 295 -9.60 -7.45 7.35
CA PRO A 295 -8.70 -6.46 7.93
C PRO A 295 -7.33 -7.05 8.25
N ILE A 296 -6.33 -6.17 8.38
CA ILE A 296 -5.15 -6.46 9.18
C ILE A 296 -5.44 -5.96 10.60
N ARG A 297 -5.63 -6.90 11.51
CA ARG A 297 -6.04 -6.61 12.89
C ARG A 297 -4.99 -5.80 13.64
N GLN A 298 -5.45 -4.76 14.33
CA GLN A 298 -4.63 -3.90 15.17
C GLN A 298 -5.28 -3.70 16.55
N ASP A 299 -4.44 -3.64 17.57
CA ASP A 299 -4.90 -3.21 18.88
C ASP A 299 -3.76 -2.51 19.63
N GLY A 300 -3.82 -1.35 20.06
CA GLY A 300 -2.73 -0.56 20.62
C GLY A 300 -1.88 -1.25 21.73
N ILE A 301 -2.09 -2.53 22.00
CA ILE A 301 -1.41 -3.31 23.06
C ILE A 301 -0.58 -4.47 22.48
N HIS A 302 -1.21 -5.36 21.69
CA HIS A 302 -0.59 -6.61 21.24
C HIS A 302 0.03 -6.51 19.84
N THR A 303 -0.39 -5.52 19.04
CA THR A 303 0.07 -5.32 17.65
C THR A 303 0.94 -4.07 17.47
N ARG A 304 1.64 -3.66 18.53
CA ARG A 304 2.55 -2.51 18.49
C ARG A 304 3.69 -2.76 17.52
N CYS A 305 3.71 -2.01 16.43
CA CYS A 305 4.82 -2.02 15.47
C CYS A 305 4.81 -0.73 14.63
N TYR A 306 5.94 -0.43 13.99
CA TYR A 306 6.06 0.70 13.07
C TYR A 306 5.76 0.33 11.61
N SER A 307 5.09 -0.79 11.37
CA SER A 307 4.85 -1.33 10.04
C SER A 307 3.42 -1.18 9.52
N ALA A 308 2.42 -1.24 10.38
CA ALA A 308 1.02 -1.33 9.99
C ALA A 308 0.28 0.00 10.16
N ALA A 309 -0.77 0.07 10.99
CA ALA A 309 -1.57 1.29 11.16
C ALA A 309 -0.74 2.47 11.69
N ASN A 310 0.25 2.23 12.55
CA ASN A 310 1.14 3.30 13.01
C ASN A 310 1.91 3.94 11.85
N TYR A 311 2.38 3.14 10.90
CA TYR A 311 3.04 3.66 9.69
C TYR A 311 2.09 4.58 8.89
N LEU A 312 0.88 4.14 8.61
CA LEU A 312 -0.09 4.93 7.84
C LEU A 312 -0.41 6.28 8.51
N ILE A 313 -0.71 6.24 9.80
CA ILE A 313 -1.14 7.43 10.55
C ILE A 313 0.04 8.37 10.79
N SER A 314 1.15 7.86 11.32
CA SER A 314 2.29 8.69 11.72
C SER A 314 3.04 9.29 10.54
N SER A 315 3.12 8.57 9.42
CA SER A 315 3.82 9.05 8.23
C SER A 315 3.14 10.26 7.57
N THR A 316 1.82 10.33 7.64
CA THR A 316 1.03 11.43 7.04
C THR A 316 0.77 12.58 8.01
N ARG A 317 1.02 12.38 9.31
CA ARG A 317 0.80 13.39 10.33
C ARG A 317 1.95 14.39 10.39
N ILE A 318 1.60 15.70 10.38
CA ILE A 318 2.52 16.80 10.67
C ILE A 318 2.14 17.49 11.99
N SER A 319 3.13 18.02 12.71
CA SER A 319 2.89 18.69 13.98
C SER A 319 1.92 19.87 13.84
N GLY A 320 0.98 19.96 14.79
CA GLY A 320 -0.03 21.02 14.84
C GLY A 320 -1.28 20.80 14.00
N MET A 321 -1.40 19.66 13.30
CA MET A 321 -2.69 19.28 12.71
C MET A 321 -3.57 18.58 13.76
N PRO A 322 -4.91 18.73 13.69
CA PRO A 322 -5.83 18.22 14.70
C PRO A 322 -6.09 16.72 14.60
N TYR A 323 -5.78 16.11 13.47
CA TYR A 323 -6.10 14.71 13.17
C TYR A 323 -4.91 13.80 13.50
N ALA A 324 -5.13 12.62 13.94
CA ALA A 324 -4.38 11.40 13.96
C ALA A 324 -4.66 10.50 15.16
N GLY A 325 -4.85 11.03 16.38
CA GLY A 325 -5.11 10.22 17.58
C GLY A 325 -3.92 9.39 18.05
N THR A 326 -2.69 9.78 17.68
CA THR A 326 -1.43 9.16 18.12
C THR A 326 -0.39 10.23 18.41
N SER A 327 0.53 9.95 19.34
CA SER A 327 1.65 10.84 19.65
C SER A 327 2.73 10.84 18.56
N ASN A 328 2.82 9.79 17.76
CA ASN A 328 3.81 9.69 16.68
C ASN A 328 3.52 10.69 15.55
N CYS A 329 4.58 11.29 15.01
CA CYS A 329 4.49 12.31 13.98
C CYS A 329 5.75 12.28 13.11
N TRP A 330 5.68 11.62 11.94
CA TRP A 330 6.83 11.46 11.05
C TRP A 330 6.84 12.44 9.89
N SER A 331 5.69 12.96 9.50
CA SER A 331 5.55 14.01 8.47
C SER A 331 6.16 13.65 7.10
N CYS A 332 6.39 12.39 6.80
CA CYS A 332 7.16 12.01 5.62
C CYS A 332 6.29 11.71 4.39
N ASN A 333 5.05 11.26 4.57
CA ASN A 333 4.10 10.99 3.49
C ASN A 333 3.10 12.14 3.33
N TYR A 334 2.90 12.58 2.10
CA TYR A 334 1.87 13.55 1.76
C TYR A 334 1.35 13.34 0.34
N ALA A 335 0.11 13.78 0.10
CA ALA A 335 -0.54 13.62 -1.19
C ALA A 335 0.19 14.41 -2.28
N ARG A 336 0.34 13.78 -3.45
CA ARG A 336 0.74 14.49 -4.67
C ARG A 336 -0.42 15.35 -5.18
N PRO A 337 -0.14 16.43 -5.93
CA PRO A 337 -1.19 17.23 -6.58
C PRO A 337 -2.15 16.36 -7.39
N ASP A 338 -1.58 15.43 -8.15
CA ASP A 338 -2.31 14.52 -9.03
C ASP A 338 -3.39 13.70 -8.31
N LEU A 339 -3.20 13.35 -7.03
CA LEU A 339 -4.23 12.71 -6.20
C LEU A 339 -5.31 13.71 -5.79
N VAL A 340 -4.91 14.86 -5.24
CA VAL A 340 -5.85 15.83 -4.67
C VAL A 340 -6.75 16.41 -5.77
N GLU A 341 -6.19 16.69 -6.94
CA GLU A 341 -6.90 17.24 -8.11
C GLU A 341 -8.07 16.37 -8.57
N LYS A 342 -8.02 15.05 -8.36
CA LYS A 342 -9.11 14.13 -8.72
C LYS A 342 -10.42 14.38 -7.97
N PHE A 343 -10.37 15.08 -6.84
CA PHE A 343 -11.54 15.45 -6.04
C PHE A 343 -12.09 16.84 -6.38
N PHE A 344 -11.42 17.57 -7.26
CA PHE A 344 -11.79 18.94 -7.63
C PHE A 344 -11.89 19.04 -9.15
N PRO A 345 -13.09 18.93 -9.73
CA PRO A 345 -13.25 19.11 -11.16
C PRO A 345 -12.88 20.53 -11.59
N GLU A 346 -12.31 20.68 -12.79
CA GLU A 346 -12.09 21.96 -13.45
C GLU A 346 -11.19 22.96 -12.71
N ASP A 347 -10.07 22.50 -12.12
CA ASP A 347 -9.12 23.37 -11.41
C ASP A 347 -9.74 24.16 -10.23
N ASN A 348 -10.83 23.68 -9.67
CA ASN A 348 -11.53 24.33 -8.57
C ASN A 348 -10.90 24.06 -7.19
N ILE A 349 -9.68 23.57 -7.14
CA ILE A 349 -8.94 23.45 -5.88
C ILE A 349 -8.90 24.82 -5.22
N PRO A 350 -9.26 24.91 -3.93
CA PRO A 350 -9.24 26.19 -3.23
C PRO A 350 -7.80 26.63 -2.99
N MET A 351 -7.20 27.23 -4.00
CA MET A 351 -5.93 27.91 -3.87
C MET A 351 -6.10 29.18 -3.04
N ALA A 352 -5.04 29.73 -2.50
CA ALA A 352 -5.03 30.92 -1.61
C ALA A 352 -5.83 32.11 -2.17
N LYS A 353 -7.12 31.93 -2.22
CA LYS A 353 -8.14 32.83 -2.73
C LYS A 353 -9.09 33.18 -1.60
N GLU A 354 -8.58 33.54 -0.45
CA GLU A 354 -9.49 33.91 0.63
C GLU A 354 -10.45 35.02 0.19
N ASP A 355 -10.11 35.64 -0.93
CA ASP A 355 -10.95 36.61 -1.59
C ASP A 355 -10.47 36.72 -3.03
N GLU A 356 -11.37 36.58 -3.98
CA GLU A 356 -11.09 36.83 -5.40
C GLU A 356 -10.52 38.25 -5.60
N THR A 357 -10.96 39.18 -4.77
CA THR A 357 -10.44 40.57 -4.72
C THR A 357 -8.98 40.61 -4.29
N ALA A 358 -8.58 39.82 -3.26
CA ALA A 358 -7.20 39.75 -2.80
C ALA A 358 -6.30 39.11 -3.87
N MET A 359 -6.76 38.04 -4.55
CA MET A 359 -6.02 37.45 -5.65
C MET A 359 -5.90 38.39 -6.84
N ASN A 360 -6.96 39.13 -7.18
CA ASN A 360 -6.94 40.11 -8.26
C ASN A 360 -6.03 41.29 -7.93
N ASN A 361 -5.99 41.71 -6.68
CA ASN A 361 -5.04 42.74 -6.22
C ASN A 361 -3.60 42.22 -6.25
N TYR A 362 -3.35 40.99 -5.81
CA TYR A 362 -2.05 40.36 -5.92
C TYR A 362 -1.58 40.28 -7.38
N LYS A 363 -2.44 39.84 -8.32
CA LYS A 363 -2.16 39.81 -9.77
C LYS A 363 -1.93 41.19 -10.38
N LYS A 364 -2.53 42.23 -9.81
CA LYS A 364 -2.26 43.62 -10.26
C LYS A 364 -0.91 44.14 -9.75
N GLN A 365 -0.49 43.71 -8.56
CA GLN A 365 0.79 44.11 -7.98
C GLN A 365 1.97 43.27 -8.53
N HIS A 366 1.68 42.02 -8.97
CA HIS A 366 2.67 41.11 -9.51
C HIS A 366 2.23 40.61 -10.89
N LYS A 367 3.12 40.69 -11.86
CA LYS A 367 2.90 40.05 -13.15
C LYS A 367 3.58 38.70 -13.17
N ILE A 368 2.82 37.67 -13.54
CA ILE A 368 3.34 36.32 -13.75
C ILE A 368 3.34 36.04 -15.24
N PHE A 369 4.49 35.73 -15.80
CA PHE A 369 4.66 35.33 -17.18
C PHE A 369 5.13 33.90 -17.24
N SER A 370 4.70 33.16 -18.24
CA SER A 370 5.19 31.81 -18.52
C SER A 370 5.98 31.81 -19.82
N PHE A 371 7.14 31.20 -19.79
CA PHE A 371 7.99 31.02 -20.96
C PHE A 371 8.22 29.54 -21.22
N LYS A 372 8.23 29.14 -22.49
CA LYS A 372 8.75 27.84 -22.88
C LYS A 372 10.23 27.99 -23.13
N VAL A 373 11.02 27.15 -22.51
CA VAL A 373 12.45 27.06 -22.75
C VAL A 373 12.76 25.99 -23.82
N GLU A 374 13.99 25.98 -24.30
CA GLU A 374 14.42 25.13 -25.42
C GLU A 374 14.19 23.64 -25.19
N ASN A 375 14.25 23.17 -23.93
CA ASN A 375 13.94 21.79 -23.53
C ASN A 375 12.44 21.50 -23.36
N GLY A 376 11.56 22.49 -23.59
CA GLY A 376 10.12 22.35 -23.43
C GLY A 376 9.57 22.62 -22.04
N ASP A 377 10.42 22.97 -21.06
CA ASP A 377 10.00 23.35 -19.72
C ASP A 377 9.27 24.68 -19.70
N THR A 378 8.49 24.93 -18.66
CA THR A 378 7.82 26.19 -18.43
C THR A 378 8.46 26.91 -17.25
N LEU A 379 8.97 28.08 -17.48
CA LEU A 379 9.45 29.01 -16.44
C LEU A 379 8.34 30.00 -16.10
N TYR A 380 8.27 30.36 -14.84
CA TYR A 380 7.38 31.41 -14.36
C TYR A 380 8.19 32.65 -14.01
N LEU A 381 7.83 33.74 -14.65
CA LEU A 381 8.44 35.05 -14.41
C LEU A 381 7.55 35.86 -13.47
N PHE A 382 8.13 36.36 -12.41
CA PHE A 382 7.52 37.32 -11.48
C PHE A 382 8.09 38.72 -11.70
N LYS A 383 7.19 39.70 -11.80
CA LYS A 383 7.56 41.11 -11.85
C LYS A 383 6.60 41.91 -10.97
N THR A 384 7.13 42.66 -10.04
CA THR A 384 6.34 43.64 -9.31
C THR A 384 6.09 44.90 -10.18
N THR A 385 4.94 45.54 -9.99
CA THR A 385 4.54 46.69 -10.82
C THR A 385 5.48 47.88 -10.67
N ASP A 386 6.17 47.96 -9.56
CA ASP A 386 7.06 49.07 -9.22
C ASP A 386 8.54 48.77 -9.49
N GLU A 387 8.87 47.56 -9.94
CA GLU A 387 10.24 47.15 -10.19
C GLU A 387 10.56 47.05 -11.67
N THR A 388 11.78 47.41 -12.01
CA THR A 388 12.31 47.33 -13.37
C THR A 388 12.95 45.99 -13.68
N GLU A 389 13.17 45.16 -12.65
CA GLU A 389 13.82 43.85 -12.80
C GLU A 389 12.85 42.69 -12.82
N GLU A 390 13.20 41.67 -13.58
CA GLU A 390 12.39 40.49 -13.80
C GLU A 390 12.99 39.29 -13.05
N TYR A 391 12.11 38.50 -12.41
CA TYR A 391 12.47 37.36 -11.59
C TYR A 391 11.91 36.09 -12.17
N VAL A 392 12.72 35.06 -12.26
CA VAL A 392 12.34 33.76 -12.83
C VAL A 392 12.43 32.66 -11.79
N VAL A 393 11.35 31.87 -11.67
CA VAL A 393 11.37 30.60 -10.93
C VAL A 393 11.35 29.46 -11.93
N ASP A 394 12.41 28.68 -11.96
CA ASP A 394 12.42 27.39 -12.60
C ASP A 394 11.79 26.37 -11.64
N LYS A 395 10.79 25.63 -12.11
CA LYS A 395 10.12 24.59 -11.31
C LYS A 395 11.02 23.41 -10.98
N ASN A 396 12.03 23.16 -11.79
CA ASN A 396 12.86 21.95 -11.74
C ASN A 396 14.23 22.17 -11.12
N THR A 397 14.67 23.40 -10.99
CA THR A 397 15.99 23.73 -10.46
C THR A 397 15.89 24.69 -9.26
N PRO A 398 16.87 24.65 -8.36
CA PRO A 398 17.05 25.71 -7.37
C PRO A 398 17.12 27.07 -8.08
N ARG A 399 16.60 28.09 -7.43
CA ARG A 399 16.70 29.46 -7.92
C ARG A 399 18.14 29.83 -8.18
N THR A 400 18.40 30.36 -9.33
CA THR A 400 19.74 30.79 -9.73
C THR A 400 19.88 32.30 -9.57
N GLN A 401 21.09 32.79 -9.34
CA GLN A 401 21.37 34.21 -9.29
C GLN A 401 21.21 34.83 -10.66
N SER A 402 20.90 36.13 -10.68
CA SER A 402 20.55 36.86 -11.86
C SER A 402 21.41 36.51 -13.08
N GLY A 403 20.72 36.07 -14.10
CA GLY A 403 21.30 35.81 -15.40
C GLY A 403 20.91 36.85 -16.41
N THR A 404 21.32 36.63 -17.62
CA THR A 404 20.96 37.49 -18.76
C THR A 404 19.58 37.11 -19.24
N VAL A 405 18.73 38.06 -19.57
CA VAL A 405 17.48 37.84 -20.29
C VAL A 405 17.83 37.36 -21.68
N LEU A 406 17.46 36.12 -21.99
CA LEU A 406 17.64 35.55 -23.32
C LEU A 406 16.32 35.70 -24.07
N THR A 407 16.35 36.35 -25.22
CA THR A 407 15.15 36.71 -25.98
C THR A 407 14.38 35.46 -26.40
N GLY A 408 13.19 35.30 -25.83
CA GLY A 408 12.34 34.12 -26.09
C GLY A 408 12.76 32.87 -25.36
N GLU A 409 13.77 32.93 -24.52
CA GLU A 409 14.31 31.77 -23.82
C GLU A 409 14.03 31.86 -22.32
N TYR A 410 14.87 32.50 -21.51
CA TYR A 410 14.62 32.72 -20.08
C TYR A 410 15.55 33.72 -19.45
N VAL A 411 15.10 34.26 -18.31
CA VAL A 411 15.90 35.08 -17.39
C VAL A 411 16.03 34.29 -16.09
N THR A 412 17.25 34.20 -15.56
CA THR A 412 17.49 33.52 -14.29
C THR A 412 18.20 34.49 -13.33
N ARG A 413 17.65 34.61 -12.14
CA ARG A 413 18.30 35.18 -10.96
C ARG A 413 17.65 34.64 -9.69
N ASP A 414 18.32 34.78 -8.56
CA ASP A 414 17.70 34.44 -7.28
C ASP A 414 16.58 35.43 -6.95
N PHE A 415 15.54 34.88 -6.32
CA PHE A 415 14.50 35.71 -5.73
C PHE A 415 15.03 36.43 -4.49
N THR A 416 14.59 37.66 -4.30
CA THR A 416 14.69 38.29 -3.02
C THR A 416 13.74 37.65 -2.01
N GLU A 417 14.02 37.78 -0.72
CA GLU A 417 13.18 37.19 0.32
C GLU A 417 11.70 37.60 0.23
N PRO A 418 11.35 38.91 0.00
CA PRO A 418 9.95 39.31 -0.19
C PRO A 418 9.25 38.63 -1.38
N GLU A 419 9.95 38.38 -2.48
CA GLU A 419 9.40 37.72 -3.67
C GLU A 419 9.18 36.23 -3.42
N LEU A 420 10.06 35.60 -2.64
CA LEU A 420 9.92 34.24 -2.19
C LEU A 420 8.65 34.06 -1.35
N ILE A 421 8.43 34.95 -0.41
CA ILE A 421 7.25 34.98 0.45
C ILE A 421 5.99 35.16 -0.40
N ALA A 422 6.02 36.11 -1.34
CA ALA A 422 4.88 36.36 -2.22
C ALA A 422 4.54 35.16 -3.10
N TYR A 423 5.55 34.50 -3.66
CA TYR A 423 5.33 33.25 -4.42
C TYR A 423 4.79 32.13 -3.55
N ASP A 424 5.34 31.94 -2.37
CA ASP A 424 4.90 30.92 -1.43
C ASP A 424 3.45 31.15 -0.96
N GLU A 425 3.07 32.40 -0.70
CA GLU A 425 1.68 32.75 -0.38
C GLU A 425 0.73 32.47 -1.55
N PHE A 426 1.14 32.78 -2.78
CA PHE A 426 0.36 32.49 -4.00
C PHE A 426 0.10 30.99 -4.18
N MET A 427 1.05 30.14 -3.81
CA MET A 427 0.96 28.68 -3.97
C MET A 427 0.23 27.96 -2.84
N LYS A 428 -0.11 28.65 -1.75
CA LYS A 428 -0.83 28.06 -0.62
C LYS A 428 -2.28 27.74 -0.94
N VAL A 429 -2.82 26.74 -0.27
CA VAL A 429 -4.24 26.40 -0.30
C VAL A 429 -5.01 27.40 0.57
N SER A 430 -6.22 27.81 0.15
CA SER A 430 -6.99 28.84 0.85
C SER A 430 -7.69 28.33 2.11
N THR A 431 -7.83 27.03 2.28
CA THR A 431 -8.45 26.40 3.46
C THR A 431 -7.57 25.31 4.03
N LYS A 432 -7.57 25.18 5.36
CA LYS A 432 -6.87 24.08 6.04
C LYS A 432 -7.57 22.75 5.82
N ASP A 433 -8.89 22.76 5.83
CA ASP A 433 -9.74 21.58 5.67
C ASP A 433 -10.21 21.51 4.21
N VAL A 434 -9.49 20.74 3.41
CA VAL A 434 -9.74 20.60 1.98
C VAL A 434 -10.99 19.76 1.71
N LEU A 435 -11.37 18.85 2.62
CA LEU A 435 -12.56 18.01 2.54
C LEU A 435 -13.84 18.83 2.30
N LYS A 436 -14.03 19.91 3.06
CA LYS A 436 -15.24 20.74 2.96
C LYS A 436 -15.43 21.39 1.59
N ALA A 437 -14.35 21.61 0.86
CA ALA A 437 -14.41 22.19 -0.47
C ALA A 437 -14.64 21.15 -1.57
N ALA A 438 -14.27 19.88 -1.35
CA ALA A 438 -14.33 18.82 -2.36
C ALA A 438 -15.74 18.31 -2.63
N LYS A 439 -16.67 18.42 -1.68
CA LYS A 439 -18.03 17.83 -1.75
C LYS A 439 -18.01 16.34 -2.08
N ASP A 440 -17.09 15.63 -1.48
CA ASP A 440 -16.90 14.18 -1.57
C ASP A 440 -16.30 13.70 -0.25
N ASP A 441 -17.00 12.87 0.50
CA ASP A 441 -16.60 12.41 1.83
C ASP A 441 -15.29 11.62 1.83
N ARG A 442 -14.86 11.17 0.66
CA ARG A 442 -13.58 10.47 0.48
C ARG A 442 -12.38 11.40 0.41
N ALA A 443 -12.57 12.71 0.21
CA ALA A 443 -11.49 13.70 0.13
C ALA A 443 -10.91 14.03 1.51
N LEU A 444 -10.38 13.02 2.21
CA LEU A 444 -9.87 13.14 3.57
C LEU A 444 -8.44 13.74 3.58
N PHE A 445 -8.37 15.06 3.37
CA PHE A 445 -7.13 15.82 3.28
C PHE A 445 -7.12 17.01 4.23
N TYR A 446 -5.93 17.36 4.73
CA TYR A 446 -5.73 18.53 5.59
C TYR A 446 -4.46 19.30 5.20
N ALA A 447 -4.60 20.59 4.94
CA ALA A 447 -3.50 21.43 4.48
C ALA A 447 -2.81 22.22 5.61
N GLY A 448 -3.34 22.20 6.84
CA GLY A 448 -2.79 22.99 7.94
C GLY A 448 -1.62 22.31 8.65
N PHE A 449 -0.79 23.11 9.30
CA PHE A 449 0.20 22.69 10.28
C PHE A 449 0.35 23.77 11.36
N GLY A 450 1.13 23.53 12.42
CA GLY A 450 1.20 24.40 13.62
C GLY A 450 1.49 25.88 13.41
N GLY A 451 2.01 26.28 12.26
CA GLY A 451 2.33 27.68 11.95
C GLY A 451 1.78 28.19 10.62
N GLY A 452 1.04 27.37 9.84
CA GLY A 452 0.66 27.82 8.53
C GLY A 452 -0.21 26.85 7.73
N ILE A 453 -0.21 27.04 6.42
CA ILE A 453 -0.93 26.24 5.44
C ILE A 453 0.08 25.68 4.42
N ARG A 454 -0.04 24.40 4.08
CA ARG A 454 0.82 23.69 3.13
C ARG A 454 0.46 24.08 1.69
N LYS A 455 1.46 24.00 0.81
CA LYS A 455 1.24 24.11 -0.62
C LYS A 455 0.65 22.80 -1.15
N ILE A 456 -0.20 22.89 -2.17
CA ILE A 456 -0.69 21.70 -2.87
C ILE A 456 0.41 21.05 -3.71
N ARG A 457 1.30 21.85 -4.31
CA ARG A 457 2.37 21.38 -5.20
C ARG A 457 3.59 20.92 -4.42
N THR A 458 4.27 19.94 -4.97
CA THR A 458 5.56 19.46 -4.48
C THR A 458 6.67 20.04 -5.35
N ASP A 459 7.25 21.14 -4.91
CA ASP A 459 8.37 21.77 -5.61
C ASP A 459 9.69 21.01 -5.37
N LYS A 460 9.83 20.41 -4.19
CA LYS A 460 10.98 19.57 -3.82
C LYS A 460 10.52 18.32 -3.08
N MET A 461 11.00 17.17 -3.49
CA MET A 461 10.66 15.88 -2.87
C MET A 461 11.03 15.83 -1.38
N ASN A 462 12.13 16.46 -0.98
CA ASN A 462 12.63 16.48 0.40
C ASN A 462 12.08 17.66 1.26
N ASN A 463 11.02 18.32 0.82
CA ASN A 463 10.40 19.39 1.59
C ASN A 463 9.18 18.84 2.37
N PHE A 464 9.25 18.88 3.70
CA PHE A 464 8.19 18.38 4.58
C PHE A 464 6.94 19.28 4.63
N LEU A 465 6.98 20.45 4.02
CA LEU A 465 5.87 21.40 3.99
C LEU A 465 5.16 21.49 2.64
N ASP A 466 5.69 20.81 1.61
CA ASP A 466 5.04 20.68 0.31
C ASP A 466 4.06 19.50 0.30
N GLY A 467 3.02 19.61 -0.51
CA GLY A 467 1.96 18.62 -0.59
C GLY A 467 0.99 18.67 0.60
N ILE A 468 -0.11 17.97 0.53
CA ILE A 468 -1.19 18.02 1.52
C ILE A 468 -1.22 16.73 2.34
N SER A 469 -1.47 16.83 3.65
CA SER A 469 -1.59 15.67 4.52
C SER A 469 -2.85 14.87 4.18
N VAL A 470 -2.69 13.54 4.14
CA VAL A 470 -3.81 12.61 4.09
C VAL A 470 -4.27 12.34 5.52
N VAL A 471 -5.56 12.56 5.80
CA VAL A 471 -6.18 12.32 7.12
C VAL A 471 -7.20 11.18 7.07
N LYS A 472 -7.03 10.30 6.10
CA LYS A 472 -7.88 9.12 5.90
C LYS A 472 -7.79 8.16 7.08
N PHE A 473 -6.57 7.86 7.53
CA PHE A 473 -6.30 6.93 8.61
C PHE A 473 -6.14 7.67 9.93
N GLN A 474 -6.93 7.28 10.94
CA GLN A 474 -6.98 7.99 12.21
C GLN A 474 -7.11 7.03 13.39
N ASN A 475 -6.46 7.34 14.50
CA ASN A 475 -6.64 6.62 15.76
C ASN A 475 -7.62 7.35 16.69
N TYR A 476 -8.66 7.96 16.14
CA TYR A 476 -9.84 8.42 16.87
C TYR A 476 -10.98 7.43 16.71
N ARG A 477 -11.78 7.28 17.75
CA ARG A 477 -12.99 6.45 17.72
C ARG A 477 -14.17 7.26 17.20
N SER A 478 -14.99 6.65 16.38
CA SER A 478 -16.24 7.26 15.85
C SER A 478 -17.29 7.52 16.95
N ASP A 479 -17.20 6.79 18.06
CA ASP A 479 -18.07 6.97 19.23
C ASP A 479 -17.57 8.04 20.22
N GLY A 480 -16.37 8.62 20.00
CA GLY A 480 -15.76 9.61 20.88
C GLY A 480 -15.11 9.02 22.14
N GLY A 481 -15.05 7.68 22.25
CA GLY A 481 -14.38 6.98 23.36
C GLY A 481 -12.86 7.08 23.31
N PRO A 482 -12.16 6.67 24.36
CA PRO A 482 -10.71 6.61 24.38
C PRO A 482 -10.19 5.41 23.58
N THR A 483 -8.99 5.55 23.00
CA THR A 483 -8.19 4.45 22.45
C THR A 483 -7.44 3.72 23.57
N LYS A 484 -6.95 2.51 23.30
CA LYS A 484 -6.24 1.67 24.29
C LYS A 484 -4.85 2.23 24.63
N ASP A 485 -4.21 2.89 23.67
CA ASP A 485 -2.87 3.45 23.84
C ASP A 485 -2.74 4.80 23.10
N PRO A 486 -2.05 5.80 23.68
CA PRO A 486 -1.89 7.12 23.04
C PRO A 486 -0.85 7.13 21.92
N GLU A 487 -0.01 6.13 21.79
CA GLU A 487 1.05 6.01 20.78
C GLU A 487 0.70 5.00 19.69
N TRP A 488 0.11 3.86 20.08
CA TRP A 488 -0.12 2.72 19.21
C TRP A 488 -1.59 2.64 18.76
N PRO A 489 -1.84 2.61 17.46
CA PRO A 489 -3.21 2.61 16.94
C PRO A 489 -3.99 1.33 17.24
N ASP A 490 -5.31 1.51 17.48
CA ASP A 490 -6.31 0.45 17.50
C ASP A 490 -6.93 0.21 16.11
N MET A 491 -6.77 1.14 15.16
CA MET A 491 -7.37 1.09 13.83
C MET A 491 -6.91 -0.13 13.04
N ASP A 492 -7.82 -1.04 12.72
CA ASP A 492 -7.59 -2.13 11.78
C ASP A 492 -7.42 -1.59 10.35
N ILE A 493 -6.51 -2.17 9.57
CA ILE A 493 -6.30 -1.75 8.18
C ILE A 493 -7.22 -2.57 7.27
N PRO A 494 -8.17 -1.98 6.53
CA PRO A 494 -8.97 -2.69 5.54
C PRO A 494 -8.08 -3.19 4.38
N LEU A 495 -7.78 -4.49 4.34
CA LEU A 495 -6.98 -5.10 3.26
C LEU A 495 -7.86 -5.48 2.07
N LEU A 496 -9.04 -6.02 2.36
CA LEU A 496 -10.09 -6.33 1.38
C LEU A 496 -11.40 -5.71 1.86
N ARG A 497 -12.08 -4.97 0.99
CA ARG A 497 -13.37 -4.37 1.34
C ARG A 497 -14.37 -4.38 0.18
N PHE A 498 -15.64 -4.38 0.53
CA PHE A 498 -16.77 -4.65 -0.35
C PHE A 498 -16.88 -3.68 -1.55
N ALA A 499 -16.50 -2.41 -1.35
CA ALA A 499 -16.52 -1.40 -2.42
C ALA A 499 -15.71 -1.82 -3.67
N GLU A 500 -14.69 -2.67 -3.51
CA GLU A 500 -13.90 -3.18 -4.63
C GLU A 500 -14.74 -4.01 -5.60
N ALA A 501 -15.69 -4.79 -5.12
CA ALA A 501 -16.56 -5.59 -5.98
C ALA A 501 -17.37 -4.72 -6.96
N TYR A 502 -17.86 -3.57 -6.50
CA TYR A 502 -18.55 -2.60 -7.38
C TYR A 502 -17.63 -2.04 -8.47
N LEU A 503 -16.40 -1.67 -8.12
CA LEU A 503 -15.46 -1.14 -9.11
C LEU A 503 -14.97 -2.20 -10.09
N ILE A 504 -14.77 -3.44 -9.65
CA ILE A 504 -14.45 -4.57 -10.55
C ILE A 504 -15.59 -4.76 -11.55
N ARG A 505 -16.83 -4.86 -11.08
CA ARG A 505 -17.99 -5.04 -11.95
C ARG A 505 -18.19 -3.85 -12.89
N ALA A 506 -18.03 -2.63 -12.40
CA ALA A 506 -18.08 -1.42 -13.22
C ALA A 506 -17.01 -1.41 -14.31
N GLU A 507 -15.77 -1.77 -13.99
CA GLU A 507 -14.68 -1.80 -14.97
C GLU A 507 -14.93 -2.85 -16.05
N VAL A 508 -15.40 -4.04 -15.69
CA VAL A 508 -15.72 -5.08 -16.67
C VAL A 508 -16.88 -4.61 -17.55
N ASN A 509 -17.96 -4.09 -16.98
CA ASN A 509 -19.09 -3.54 -17.72
C ASN A 509 -18.63 -2.45 -18.71
N PHE A 510 -17.76 -1.53 -18.29
CA PHE A 510 -17.21 -0.49 -19.15
C PHE A 510 -16.40 -1.09 -20.34
N LYS A 511 -15.52 -2.05 -20.05
CA LYS A 511 -14.71 -2.73 -21.09
C LYS A 511 -15.54 -3.57 -22.07
N GLU A 512 -16.70 -4.06 -21.63
CA GLU A 512 -17.69 -4.76 -22.48
C GLU A 512 -18.59 -3.79 -23.27
N GLY A 513 -18.47 -2.47 -23.06
CA GLY A 513 -19.31 -1.46 -23.71
C GLY A 513 -20.66 -1.21 -23.00
N ASN A 514 -20.88 -1.82 -21.84
CA ASN A 514 -22.09 -1.65 -21.01
C ASN A 514 -21.95 -0.44 -20.06
N THR A 515 -21.72 0.75 -20.62
CA THR A 515 -21.40 1.96 -19.84
C THR A 515 -22.52 2.35 -18.86
N ALA A 516 -23.78 2.09 -19.16
CA ALA A 516 -24.90 2.39 -18.26
C ALA A 516 -24.84 1.55 -16.98
N ASP A 517 -24.48 0.26 -17.09
CA ASP A 517 -24.33 -0.63 -15.93
C ASP A 517 -23.08 -0.24 -15.13
N ALA A 518 -21.99 0.13 -15.81
CA ALA A 518 -20.78 0.65 -15.16
C ALA A 518 -21.07 1.91 -14.36
N LEU A 519 -21.80 2.88 -14.93
CA LEU A 519 -22.25 4.09 -14.22
C LEU A 519 -23.13 3.79 -13.02
N THR A 520 -23.98 2.76 -13.11
CA THR A 520 -24.84 2.33 -11.99
C THR A 520 -23.97 1.94 -10.80
N ASP A 521 -22.99 1.09 -10.98
CA ASP A 521 -22.09 0.64 -9.92
C ASP A 521 -21.25 1.78 -9.33
N ILE A 522 -20.66 2.62 -10.19
CA ILE A 522 -19.88 3.78 -9.74
C ILE A 522 -20.76 4.74 -8.93
N ASN A 523 -21.97 5.02 -9.40
CA ASN A 523 -22.87 5.94 -8.72
C ASN A 523 -23.42 5.40 -7.38
N VAL A 524 -23.37 4.09 -7.14
CA VAL A 524 -23.58 3.53 -5.79
C VAL A 524 -22.52 4.04 -4.83
N LEU A 525 -21.24 3.94 -5.20
CA LEU A 525 -20.11 4.41 -4.38
C LEU A 525 -20.13 5.93 -4.20
N ARG A 526 -20.41 6.67 -5.28
CA ARG A 526 -20.49 8.14 -5.22
C ARG A 526 -21.65 8.61 -4.36
N THR A 527 -22.78 7.92 -4.40
CA THR A 527 -23.92 8.20 -3.51
C THR A 527 -23.55 7.98 -2.04
N ARG A 528 -22.85 6.87 -1.71
CA ARG A 528 -22.35 6.60 -0.38
C ARG A 528 -21.41 7.72 0.12
N ALA A 529 -20.59 8.26 -0.78
CA ALA A 529 -19.63 9.32 -0.49
C ALA A 529 -20.21 10.74 -0.58
N HIS A 530 -21.53 10.90 -0.73
CA HIS A 530 -22.21 12.18 -0.98
C HIS A 530 -21.61 12.99 -2.14
N ALA A 531 -20.91 12.32 -3.06
CA ALA A 531 -20.34 12.92 -4.24
C ALA A 531 -21.37 13.06 -5.37
N GLU A 532 -21.19 14.04 -6.25
CA GLU A 532 -22.03 14.21 -7.41
C GLU A 532 -21.98 12.99 -8.32
N LYS A 533 -23.15 12.50 -8.77
CA LYS A 533 -23.25 11.35 -9.67
C LYS A 533 -22.67 11.66 -11.03
N LEU A 534 -21.92 10.72 -11.60
CA LEU A 534 -21.48 10.80 -12.98
C LEU A 534 -22.64 10.52 -13.94
N THR A 535 -22.68 11.27 -15.03
CA THR A 535 -23.63 11.09 -16.14
C THR A 535 -22.99 10.47 -17.37
N ASP A 536 -21.65 10.49 -17.43
CA ASP A 536 -20.85 9.88 -18.47
C ASP A 536 -19.60 9.22 -17.84
N LEU A 537 -18.97 8.32 -18.56
CA LEU A 537 -17.81 7.58 -18.07
C LEU A 537 -16.77 7.39 -19.16
N SER A 538 -15.61 7.96 -18.95
CA SER A 538 -14.39 7.67 -19.73
C SER A 538 -13.50 6.67 -19.01
N GLU A 539 -12.53 6.10 -19.71
CA GLU A 539 -11.49 5.25 -19.10
C GLU A 539 -10.68 6.01 -18.03
N THR A 540 -10.41 7.29 -18.24
CA THR A 540 -9.70 8.12 -17.28
C THR A 540 -10.55 8.35 -16.03
N GLU A 541 -11.84 8.68 -16.19
CA GLU A 541 -12.75 8.86 -15.06
C GLU A 541 -12.91 7.56 -14.23
N LEU A 542 -12.97 6.41 -14.91
CA LEU A 542 -13.01 5.12 -14.24
C LEU A 542 -11.74 4.85 -13.42
N LEU A 543 -10.56 5.14 -13.97
CA LEU A 543 -9.28 5.02 -13.26
C LEU A 543 -9.17 6.01 -12.10
N ASP A 544 -9.75 7.19 -12.24
CA ASP A 544 -9.80 8.20 -11.17
C ASP A 544 -10.80 7.81 -10.08
N GLU A 545 -11.90 7.12 -10.42
CA GLU A 545 -12.83 6.59 -9.44
C GLU A 545 -12.20 5.47 -8.59
N TRP A 546 -11.39 4.58 -9.21
CA TRP A 546 -10.54 3.66 -8.47
C TRP A 546 -9.62 4.38 -7.48
N CYS A 547 -9.01 5.49 -7.91
CA CYS A 547 -8.13 6.28 -7.05
C CYS A 547 -8.91 6.95 -5.91
N ARG A 548 -10.03 7.66 -6.21
CA ARG A 548 -10.86 8.32 -5.19
C ARG A 548 -11.32 7.35 -4.10
N GLU A 549 -11.67 6.14 -4.50
CA GLU A 549 -12.15 5.13 -3.55
C GLU A 549 -11.01 4.52 -2.71
N PHE A 550 -9.88 4.19 -3.35
CA PHE A 550 -8.83 3.34 -2.77
C PHE A 550 -7.47 4.01 -2.58
N TYR A 551 -7.37 5.34 -2.69
CA TYR A 551 -6.08 6.00 -2.49
C TYR A 551 -5.46 5.64 -1.13
N MET A 552 -4.13 5.47 -1.12
CA MET A 552 -3.35 5.10 0.07
C MET A 552 -3.74 3.73 0.69
N GLU A 553 -4.42 2.85 -0.05
CA GLU A 553 -4.73 1.48 0.40
C GLU A 553 -3.84 0.41 -0.26
N GLY A 554 -2.67 0.77 -0.74
CA GLY A 554 -1.65 -0.19 -1.19
C GLY A 554 -1.97 -0.90 -2.52
N ARG A 555 -2.57 -0.21 -3.51
CA ARG A 555 -2.95 -0.85 -4.79
C ARG A 555 -2.70 -0.04 -6.06
N ARG A 556 -2.48 1.27 -5.98
CA ARG A 556 -2.51 2.19 -7.13
C ARG A 556 -1.61 1.75 -8.29
N ARG A 557 -0.43 1.19 -8.02
CA ARG A 557 0.47 0.68 -9.07
C ARG A 557 -0.18 -0.43 -9.90
N SER A 558 -0.89 -1.36 -9.26
CA SER A 558 -1.61 -2.43 -9.97
C SER A 558 -2.69 -1.86 -10.88
N ASP A 559 -3.46 -0.87 -10.41
CA ASP A 559 -4.47 -0.20 -11.22
C ASP A 559 -3.85 0.53 -12.41
N LEU A 560 -2.79 1.31 -12.20
CA LEU A 560 -2.06 2.00 -13.27
C LEU A 560 -1.46 1.02 -14.30
N ASN A 561 -0.96 -0.14 -13.87
CA ASN A 561 -0.47 -1.20 -14.77
C ASN A 561 -1.59 -1.78 -15.62
N ARG A 562 -2.74 -2.07 -15.02
CA ARG A 562 -3.91 -2.63 -15.72
C ARG A 562 -4.47 -1.68 -16.79
N PHE A 563 -4.43 -0.37 -16.53
CA PHE A 563 -4.82 0.67 -17.47
C PHE A 563 -3.70 1.10 -18.44
N GLY A 564 -2.53 0.46 -18.40
CA GLY A 564 -1.38 0.82 -19.24
C GLY A 564 -0.85 2.23 -18.99
N ARG A 565 -1.00 2.75 -17.77
CA ARG A 565 -0.64 4.13 -17.38
C ARG A 565 0.61 4.22 -16.50
N PHE A 566 1.08 3.09 -15.93
CA PHE A 566 2.21 3.11 -15.01
C PHE A 566 3.53 3.40 -15.73
N VAL A 567 3.87 2.63 -16.75
CA VAL A 567 5.08 2.80 -17.58
C VAL A 567 4.80 3.65 -18.82
N GLY A 568 5.84 3.98 -19.57
CA GLY A 568 5.71 4.83 -20.76
C GLY A 568 5.37 6.29 -20.42
N GLY A 569 4.91 7.05 -21.43
CA GLY A 569 4.66 8.48 -21.36
C GLY A 569 3.20 8.90 -21.58
N THR A 570 2.25 7.95 -21.64
CA THR A 570 0.83 8.24 -21.90
C THR A 570 0.14 8.89 -20.70
N TYR A 571 0.63 8.61 -19.49
CA TYR A 571 0.20 9.23 -18.25
C TYR A 571 1.43 9.63 -17.44
N VAL A 572 1.57 10.89 -17.14
CA VAL A 572 2.73 11.46 -16.45
C VAL A 572 2.24 12.31 -15.31
N TRP A 573 2.70 12.01 -14.10
CA TRP A 573 2.42 12.76 -12.87
C TRP A 573 3.67 13.47 -12.37
N ALA A 574 3.51 14.41 -11.44
CA ALA A 574 4.61 15.14 -10.85
C ALA A 574 5.63 14.16 -10.21
N TRP A 575 6.90 14.35 -10.53
CA TRP A 575 8.03 13.51 -10.08
C TRP A 575 8.07 12.07 -10.60
N LYS A 576 7.24 11.68 -11.56
CA LYS A 576 7.42 10.41 -12.29
C LYS A 576 8.80 10.39 -12.95
N GLY A 577 9.56 9.29 -12.77
CA GLY A 577 10.92 9.19 -13.31
C GLY A 577 11.93 10.14 -12.65
N GLY A 578 11.66 10.65 -11.44
CA GLY A 578 12.59 11.45 -10.64
C GLY A 578 12.74 12.92 -11.06
N VAL A 579 11.92 13.42 -12.00
CA VAL A 579 11.95 14.83 -12.41
C VAL A 579 10.63 15.52 -12.08
N ALA A 580 10.69 16.79 -11.70
CA ALA A 580 9.54 17.51 -11.13
C ALA A 580 8.30 17.55 -12.03
N LYS A 581 8.46 17.73 -13.33
CA LYS A 581 7.34 17.70 -14.30
C LYS A 581 6.91 16.29 -14.69
N GLY A 582 7.62 15.26 -14.19
CA GLY A 582 7.46 13.89 -14.62
C GLY A 582 8.03 13.62 -16.01
N GLN A 583 8.33 12.37 -16.28
CA GLN A 583 8.77 11.90 -17.60
C GLN A 583 8.30 10.47 -17.88
N SER A 584 8.45 10.05 -19.13
CA SER A 584 8.27 8.66 -19.52
C SER A 584 9.28 7.77 -18.81
N VAL A 585 8.83 6.58 -18.39
CA VAL A 585 9.70 5.55 -17.83
C VAL A 585 9.66 4.29 -18.68
N ASP A 586 10.75 3.53 -18.70
CA ASP A 586 10.88 2.33 -19.52
C ASP A 586 9.92 1.22 -19.09
N ASN A 587 9.53 0.38 -20.05
CA ASN A 587 8.56 -0.70 -19.84
C ASN A 587 9.05 -1.80 -18.87
N HIS A 588 10.37 -1.98 -18.68
CA HIS A 588 10.88 -2.99 -17.76
C HIS A 588 10.49 -2.68 -16.30
N PHE A 589 10.26 -1.40 -15.95
CA PHE A 589 9.76 -1.01 -14.64
C PHE A 589 8.32 -1.45 -14.33
N ARG A 590 7.64 -2.10 -15.27
CA ARG A 590 6.32 -2.67 -15.06
C ARG A 590 6.29 -3.67 -13.91
N PHE A 591 7.35 -4.47 -13.77
CA PHE A 591 7.57 -5.38 -12.65
C PHE A 591 8.88 -5.07 -11.95
N TYR A 592 8.97 -5.42 -10.67
CA TYR A 592 10.21 -5.30 -9.92
C TYR A 592 11.20 -6.40 -10.31
N PRO A 593 12.52 -6.16 -10.19
CA PRO A 593 13.52 -7.20 -10.39
C PRO A 593 13.47 -8.24 -9.27
N ILE A 594 13.79 -9.48 -9.60
CA ILE A 594 14.09 -10.48 -8.57
C ILE A 594 15.35 -10.00 -7.82
N PRO A 595 15.35 -10.00 -6.47
CA PRO A 595 16.50 -9.57 -5.70
C PRO A 595 17.77 -10.32 -6.09
N GLN A 596 18.86 -9.59 -6.23
CA GLN A 596 20.14 -10.18 -6.66
C GLN A 596 20.63 -11.27 -5.70
N ASP A 597 20.29 -11.16 -4.41
CA ASP A 597 20.65 -12.16 -3.42
C ASP A 597 19.95 -13.50 -3.68
N ASP A 598 18.69 -13.52 -4.10
CA ASP A 598 18.00 -14.76 -4.45
C ASP A 598 18.55 -15.37 -5.74
N ILE A 599 18.84 -14.55 -6.75
CA ILE A 599 19.52 -14.99 -7.98
C ILE A 599 20.86 -15.67 -7.68
N ASN A 600 21.63 -15.12 -6.74
CA ASN A 600 22.96 -15.63 -6.41
C ASN A 600 22.94 -16.87 -5.51
N ASN A 601 21.98 -16.96 -4.59
CA ASN A 601 21.97 -17.98 -3.53
C ASN A 601 21.03 -19.16 -3.81
N ASN A 602 20.06 -18.99 -4.70
CA ASN A 602 19.14 -20.04 -5.11
C ASN A 602 19.44 -20.47 -6.55
N VAL A 603 20.09 -21.60 -6.72
CA VAL A 603 20.47 -22.14 -8.04
C VAL A 603 19.27 -22.30 -8.98
N ASN A 604 18.06 -22.58 -8.44
CA ASN A 604 16.84 -22.70 -9.23
C ASN A 604 16.36 -21.35 -9.78
N MET A 605 16.73 -20.24 -9.14
CA MET A 605 16.35 -18.87 -9.52
C MET A 605 17.39 -18.16 -10.39
N SER A 606 18.58 -18.76 -10.61
CA SER A 606 19.74 -18.12 -11.24
C SER A 606 19.49 -17.52 -12.64
N GLU A 607 18.51 -18.06 -13.38
CA GLU A 607 18.12 -17.58 -14.72
C GLU A 607 16.73 -16.90 -14.72
N SER A 608 16.23 -16.53 -13.53
CA SER A 608 14.83 -16.09 -13.36
C SER A 608 14.65 -14.59 -13.34
N GLN A 609 15.69 -13.79 -13.61
CA GLN A 609 15.58 -12.34 -13.59
C GLN A 609 14.54 -11.83 -14.59
N ASN A 610 13.83 -10.76 -14.22
CA ASN A 610 12.90 -10.09 -15.11
C ASN A 610 13.66 -9.34 -16.22
N PRO A 611 13.12 -9.29 -17.45
CA PRO A 611 13.77 -8.61 -18.57
C PRO A 611 14.06 -7.14 -18.27
N GLY A 612 15.28 -6.69 -18.57
CA GLY A 612 15.71 -5.30 -18.39
C GLY A 612 16.56 -5.05 -17.13
N TYR A 613 16.73 -6.08 -16.28
CA TYR A 613 17.53 -6.00 -15.05
C TYR A 613 18.77 -6.91 -15.08
#